data_30430eab4f57b41aee81a1ffcfa307d1
#
_entry.id   30430eab4f57b41aee81a1ffcfa307d1
#
_cell.length_a   1.000
_cell.length_b   1.000
_cell.length_c   1.000
_cell.angle_alpha   90.00
_cell.angle_beta   90.00
_cell.angle_gamma   90.00
#
_symmetry.space_group_name_H-M   'P 1'
#
loop_
_entity.id
_entity.type
_entity.pdbx_description
1 polymer ?
#
loop_
_entity_poly.entity_id
_entity_poly.type
_entity_poly.pdbx_seq_one_letter_code
_entity_poly.pdbx_strand_id
1 'polypeptide(L)'
;MRIAAVPRPSHHEERIAEYLCRWAETHNLCYAVDGIGNVIIEKAAAPGYEKAPRVILQAHMDMVCVAAEGVAFDPMKDAIKVVNDGQFISADGTSLGADDGIGIAIALVL
;
A
#
# COMPACT_ATOMS: atom_id res chain seq x y z
N MET A 1 7.26 -8.23 -2.65
CA MET A 1 6.00 -7.48 -2.41
C MET A 1 6.12 -6.13 -3.09
N ARG A 2 5.19 -5.79 -4.00
CA ARG A 2 5.32 -4.56 -4.84
C ARG A 2 5.13 -3.26 -4.03
N ILE A 3 4.29 -3.27 -2.98
CA ILE A 3 4.02 -2.10 -2.13
C ILE A 3 5.30 -1.65 -1.39
N ALA A 4 6.11 -2.60 -0.89
CA ALA A 4 7.36 -2.29 -0.19
C ALA A 4 8.43 -1.63 -1.09
N ALA A 5 8.28 -1.74 -2.41
CA ALA A 5 9.17 -1.09 -3.37
C ALA A 5 8.81 0.37 -3.62
N VAL A 6 7.68 0.86 -3.11
CA VAL A 6 7.22 2.24 -3.28
C VAL A 6 7.56 3.05 -2.04
N PRO A 7 8.46 4.05 -2.12
CA PRO A 7 8.69 4.99 -1.04
C PRO A 7 7.40 5.72 -0.66
N ARG A 8 7.06 5.70 0.65
CA ARG A 8 5.80 6.25 1.16
C ARG A 8 5.91 6.78 2.61
N PRO A 9 6.93 7.62 2.88
CA PRO A 9 7.04 8.21 4.20
C PRO A 9 5.86 9.13 4.48
N SER A 10 5.46 9.26 5.75
CA SER A 10 4.36 10.14 6.19
C SER A 10 4.51 11.54 5.64
N HIS A 11 3.42 12.13 5.18
CA HIS A 11 3.35 13.43 4.47
C HIS A 11 3.96 13.48 3.06
N HIS A 12 4.32 12.32 2.49
CA HIS A 12 4.85 12.16 1.13
C HIS A 12 4.26 10.92 0.46
N GLU A 13 2.93 10.82 0.48
CA GLU A 13 2.18 9.65 0.01
C GLU A 13 1.92 9.66 -1.51
N GLU A 14 2.38 10.66 -2.24
CA GLU A 14 2.04 10.85 -3.67
C GLU A 14 2.41 9.64 -4.52
N ARG A 15 3.56 9.02 -4.24
CA ARG A 15 4.04 7.86 -5.01
C ARG A 15 3.20 6.61 -4.78
N ILE A 16 2.79 6.37 -3.53
CA ILE A 16 1.92 5.22 -3.24
C ILE A 16 0.50 5.47 -3.76
N ALA A 17 0.00 6.70 -3.69
CA ALA A 17 -1.28 7.06 -4.28
C ALA A 17 -1.27 6.82 -5.80
N GLU A 18 -0.23 7.28 -6.52
CA GLU A 18 -0.06 7.02 -7.94
C GLU A 18 0.02 5.52 -8.25
N TYR A 19 0.77 4.76 -7.45
CA TYR A 19 0.85 3.31 -7.58
C TYR A 19 -0.52 2.65 -7.47
N LEU A 20 -1.35 3.05 -6.50
CA LEU A 20 -2.68 2.50 -6.29
C LEU A 20 -3.64 2.85 -7.43
N CYS A 21 -3.56 4.09 -7.93
CA CYS A 21 -4.34 4.51 -9.11
C CYS A 21 -3.99 3.66 -10.34
N ARG A 22 -2.70 3.49 -10.63
CA ARG A 22 -2.24 2.64 -11.75
C ARG A 22 -2.63 1.17 -11.56
N TRP A 23 -2.60 0.70 -10.30
CA TRP A 23 -3.06 -0.65 -9.99
C TRP A 23 -4.56 -0.80 -10.32
N ALA A 24 -5.40 0.16 -9.92
CA ALA A 24 -6.82 0.16 -10.24
C ALA A 24 -7.07 0.17 -11.76
N GLU A 25 -6.35 1.00 -12.51
CA GLU A 25 -6.42 1.05 -13.98
C GLU A 25 -6.10 -0.30 -14.62
N THR A 26 -5.01 -0.96 -14.18
CA THR A 26 -4.60 -2.26 -14.73
C THR A 26 -5.59 -3.38 -14.43
N HIS A 27 -6.46 -3.19 -13.42
CA HIS A 27 -7.52 -4.14 -13.05
C HIS A 27 -8.91 -3.71 -13.53
N ASN A 28 -8.98 -2.64 -14.35
CA ASN A 28 -10.24 -2.08 -14.87
C ASN A 28 -11.22 -1.69 -13.75
N LEU A 29 -10.71 -1.16 -12.64
CA LEU A 29 -11.49 -0.67 -11.52
C LEU A 29 -11.62 0.86 -11.58
N CYS A 30 -12.78 1.39 -11.19
CA CYS A 30 -12.97 2.81 -11.00
C CYS A 30 -12.22 3.27 -9.77
N TYR A 31 -11.63 4.46 -9.84
CA TYR A 31 -11.00 5.09 -8.69
C TYR A 31 -11.21 6.60 -8.68
N ALA A 32 -11.03 7.20 -7.52
CA ALA A 32 -11.00 8.64 -7.32
C ALA A 32 -9.89 8.99 -6.31
N VAL A 33 -9.36 10.20 -6.43
CA VAL A 33 -8.44 10.79 -5.45
C VAL A 33 -9.09 12.08 -4.95
N ASP A 34 -9.19 12.24 -3.64
CA ASP A 34 -9.77 13.45 -3.06
C ASP A 34 -8.74 14.59 -2.92
N GLY A 35 -9.20 15.74 -2.42
CA GLY A 35 -8.39 16.96 -2.32
C GLY A 35 -7.22 16.87 -1.32
N ILE A 36 -7.14 15.83 -0.48
CA ILE A 36 -6.06 15.61 0.48
C ILE A 36 -5.24 14.36 0.16
N GLY A 37 -5.52 13.70 -0.98
CA GLY A 37 -4.72 12.59 -1.48
C GLY A 37 -5.23 11.19 -1.10
N ASN A 38 -6.40 11.05 -0.46
CA ASN A 38 -6.99 9.73 -0.25
C ASN A 38 -7.36 9.08 -1.58
N VAL A 39 -7.01 7.81 -1.74
CA VAL A 39 -7.35 7.01 -2.93
C VAL A 39 -8.55 6.12 -2.60
N ILE A 40 -9.61 6.25 -3.38
CA ILE A 40 -10.82 5.45 -3.28
C ILE A 40 -10.90 4.57 -4.51
N ILE A 41 -10.95 3.25 -4.35
CA ILE A 41 -11.08 2.28 -5.44
C ILE A 41 -12.41 1.55 -5.26
N GLU A 42 -13.21 1.51 -6.32
CA GLU A 42 -14.50 0.85 -6.30
C GLU A 42 -14.46 -0.46 -7.08
N LYS A 43 -14.91 -1.53 -6.44
CA LYS A 43 -15.11 -2.84 -7.05
C LYS A 43 -16.60 -3.17 -7.05
N ALA A 44 -17.13 -3.52 -8.20
CA ALA A 44 -18.51 -3.98 -8.31
C ALA A 44 -18.74 -5.28 -7.52
N ALA A 45 -19.98 -5.47 -7.07
CA ALA A 45 -20.38 -6.72 -6.45
C ALA A 45 -20.17 -7.92 -7.39
N ALA A 46 -19.88 -9.08 -6.84
CA ALA A 46 -19.87 -10.32 -7.60
C ALA A 46 -21.28 -10.62 -8.14
N PRO A 47 -21.40 -11.36 -9.26
CA PRO A 47 -22.70 -11.75 -9.80
C PRO A 47 -23.58 -12.42 -8.76
N GLY A 48 -24.84 -11.95 -8.63
CA GLY A 48 -25.81 -12.40 -7.63
C GLY A 48 -25.75 -11.66 -6.29
N TYR A 49 -24.80 -10.76 -6.08
CA TYR A 49 -24.64 -9.98 -4.85
C TYR A 49 -24.87 -8.46 -5.05
N GLU A 50 -25.48 -8.06 -6.15
CA GLU A 50 -25.69 -6.64 -6.52
C GLU A 50 -26.53 -5.87 -5.50
N LYS A 51 -27.34 -6.58 -4.70
CA LYS A 51 -28.18 -6.01 -3.63
C LYS A 51 -27.56 -6.12 -2.24
N ALA A 52 -26.37 -6.72 -2.11
CA ALA A 52 -25.69 -6.81 -0.83
C ALA A 52 -25.28 -5.42 -0.32
N PRO A 53 -25.21 -5.21 0.99
CA PRO A 53 -24.71 -3.97 1.57
C PRO A 53 -23.29 -3.70 1.07
N ARG A 54 -23.00 -2.42 0.79
CA ARG A 54 -21.64 -1.99 0.44
C ARG A 54 -20.70 -2.15 1.64
N VAL A 55 -19.50 -2.67 1.39
CA VAL A 55 -18.43 -2.82 2.38
C VAL A 55 -17.32 -1.85 2.04
N ILE A 56 -16.75 -1.21 3.05
CA ILE A 56 -15.57 -0.36 2.91
C ILE A 56 -14.43 -1.06 3.64
N LEU A 57 -13.31 -1.25 2.92
CA LEU A 57 -12.03 -1.65 3.49
C LEU A 57 -11.16 -0.41 3.54
N GLN A 58 -10.53 -0.15 4.68
CA GLN A 58 -9.70 1.04 4.89
C GLN A 58 -8.33 0.64 5.38
N ALA A 59 -7.30 1.31 4.86
CA ALA A 59 -5.91 1.21 5.27
C ALA A 59 -5.24 2.56 5.10
N HIS A 60 -4.21 2.89 5.91
CA HIS A 60 -3.39 4.07 5.64
C HIS A 60 -2.25 3.72 4.66
N MET A 61 -1.85 4.72 3.87
CA MET A 61 -0.88 4.50 2.79
C MET A 61 0.56 4.71 3.22
N ASP A 62 0.79 5.58 4.18
CA ASP A 62 2.11 5.95 4.65
C ASP A 62 2.74 4.92 5.59
N MET A 63 4.00 5.12 5.89
CA MET A 63 4.72 4.39 6.92
C MET A 63 5.77 5.27 7.59
N VAL A 64 6.07 4.98 8.85
CA VAL A 64 7.23 5.54 9.53
C VAL A 64 8.49 4.87 9.00
N CYS A 65 9.34 5.66 8.37
CA CYS A 65 10.58 5.20 7.74
C CYS A 65 11.78 5.44 8.66
N VAL A 66 12.28 4.38 9.27
CA VAL A 66 13.50 4.40 10.09
C VAL A 66 14.48 3.34 9.61
N ALA A 67 15.77 3.60 9.82
CA ALA A 67 16.84 2.66 9.52
C ALA A 67 17.63 2.34 10.80
N ALA A 68 18.25 1.16 10.83
CA ALA A 68 19.19 0.77 11.87
C ALA A 68 20.45 1.64 11.81
N GLU A 69 21.15 1.73 12.93
CA GLU A 69 22.42 2.46 13.00
C GLU A 69 23.43 1.95 11.95
N GLY A 70 24.04 2.88 11.23
CA GLY A 70 25.00 2.56 10.16
C GLY A 70 24.40 2.13 8.81
N VAL A 71 23.08 2.01 8.70
CA VAL A 71 22.42 1.70 7.42
C VAL A 71 22.12 2.99 6.66
N ALA A 72 22.68 3.12 5.47
CA ALA A 72 22.35 4.22 4.56
C ALA A 72 20.98 3.94 3.92
N PHE A 73 20.00 4.81 4.18
CA PHE A 73 18.65 4.69 3.66
C PHE A 73 18.02 6.07 3.45
N ASP A 74 17.58 6.36 2.25
CA ASP A 74 16.81 7.56 1.90
C ASP A 74 15.32 7.19 1.78
N PRO A 75 14.47 7.56 2.78
CA PRO A 75 13.06 7.20 2.77
C PRO A 75 12.28 7.78 1.59
N MET A 76 12.82 8.80 0.92
CA MET A 76 12.19 9.41 -0.25
C MET A 76 12.50 8.70 -1.55
N LYS A 77 13.50 7.81 -1.57
CA LYS A 77 13.99 7.19 -2.81
C LYS A 77 14.11 5.69 -2.73
N ASP A 78 14.50 5.16 -1.58
CA ASP A 78 14.88 3.77 -1.46
C ASP A 78 13.68 2.85 -1.22
N ALA A 79 13.69 1.72 -1.87
CA ALA A 79 12.74 0.65 -1.63
C ALA A 79 13.10 -0.10 -0.32
N ILE A 80 12.09 -0.60 0.39
CA ILE A 80 12.30 -1.49 1.53
C ILE A 80 12.78 -2.85 1.02
N LYS A 81 13.92 -3.30 1.51
CA LYS A 81 14.48 -4.61 1.19
C LYS A 81 13.81 -5.67 2.04
N VAL A 82 12.76 -6.27 1.49
CA VAL A 82 11.97 -7.30 2.16
C VAL A 82 12.73 -8.62 2.19
N VAL A 83 12.77 -9.24 3.36
CA VAL A 83 13.33 -10.57 3.61
C VAL A 83 12.18 -11.52 3.98
N ASN A 84 12.15 -12.68 3.35
CA ASN A 84 11.21 -13.75 3.66
C ASN A 84 12.02 -15.02 3.97
N ASP A 85 11.96 -15.48 5.22
CA ASP A 85 12.65 -16.70 5.68
C ASP A 85 11.76 -17.95 5.64
N GLY A 86 10.54 -17.83 5.13
CA GLY A 86 9.53 -18.88 5.06
C GLY A 86 8.62 -18.95 6.29
N GLN A 87 8.96 -18.30 7.38
CA GLN A 87 8.15 -18.21 8.60
C GLN A 87 7.73 -16.76 8.88
N PHE A 88 8.63 -15.81 8.64
CA PHE A 88 8.40 -14.38 8.85
C PHE A 88 8.75 -13.57 7.60
N ILE A 89 8.11 -12.42 7.50
CA ILE A 89 8.48 -11.36 6.55
C ILE A 89 9.04 -10.21 7.39
N SER A 90 10.25 -9.79 7.07
CA SER A 90 10.97 -8.70 7.74
C SER A 90 11.59 -7.74 6.73
N ALA A 91 12.27 -6.70 7.19
CA ALA A 91 13.06 -5.81 6.36
C ALA A 91 14.52 -5.86 6.79
N ASP A 92 15.44 -5.78 5.83
CA ASP A 92 16.87 -5.73 6.06
C ASP A 92 17.30 -4.31 6.41
N GLY A 93 17.55 -4.07 7.69
CA GLY A 93 18.09 -2.83 8.21
C GLY A 93 17.15 -1.63 8.28
N THR A 94 15.85 -1.80 7.94
CA THR A 94 14.87 -0.71 7.97
C THR A 94 13.55 -1.16 8.61
N SER A 95 12.65 -0.20 8.87
CA SER A 95 11.25 -0.53 9.14
C SER A 95 10.62 -1.23 7.93
N LEU A 96 9.74 -2.21 8.17
CA LEU A 96 9.05 -2.98 7.11
C LEU A 96 7.86 -2.24 6.50
N GLY A 97 7.17 -1.42 7.31
CA GLY A 97 5.91 -0.78 6.91
C GLY A 97 4.76 -1.77 6.73
N ALA A 98 4.75 -2.87 7.52
CA ALA A 98 3.62 -3.79 7.55
C ALA A 98 2.35 -3.10 8.08
N ASP A 99 2.51 -2.15 8.96
CA ASP A 99 1.50 -1.20 9.38
C ASP A 99 1.56 0.07 8.49
N ASP A 100 0.61 0.33 7.55
CA ASP A 100 -0.48 -0.58 7.26
C ASP A 100 -0.39 -1.18 5.83
N GLY A 101 0.81 -1.49 5.38
CA GLY A 101 1.04 -2.12 4.08
C GLY A 101 0.35 -3.48 3.92
N ILE A 102 0.08 -4.19 5.04
CA ILE A 102 -0.68 -5.44 4.99
C ILE A 102 -2.17 -5.18 4.77
N GLY A 103 -2.73 -4.12 5.38
CA GLY A 103 -4.11 -3.69 5.13
C GLY A 103 -4.34 -3.34 3.67
N ILE A 104 -3.43 -2.56 3.07
CA ILE A 104 -3.45 -2.28 1.62
C ILE A 104 -3.40 -3.59 0.82
N ALA A 105 -2.47 -4.50 1.15
CA ALA A 105 -2.31 -5.75 0.42
C ALA A 105 -3.56 -6.63 0.49
N ILE A 106 -4.20 -6.72 1.65
CA ILE A 106 -5.46 -7.46 1.83
C ILE A 106 -6.57 -6.83 0.98
N ALA A 107 -6.73 -5.50 1.03
CA ALA A 107 -7.75 -4.81 0.25
C ALA A 107 -7.58 -5.01 -1.27
N LEU A 108 -6.33 -5.09 -1.76
CA LEU A 108 -6.04 -5.26 -3.19
C LEU A 108 -6.22 -6.70 -3.70
N VAL A 109 -6.28 -7.72 -2.85
CA VAL A 109 -6.44 -9.14 -3.28
C VAL A 109 -7.88 -9.65 -3.15
N LEU A 110 -8.77 -8.91 -2.53
CA LEU A 110 -10.20 -9.22 -2.39
C LEU A 110 -10.98 -8.71 -3.62
#